data_49daf5a148ee856e932156ccd92acbf3
#
_entry.id   49daf5a148ee856e932156ccd92acbf3
#
_cell.length_a   1.000
_cell.length_b   1.000
_cell.length_c   1.000
_cell.angle_alpha   90.00
_cell.angle_beta   90.00
_cell.angle_gamma   90.00
#
_symmetry.space_group_name_H-M   'P 1'
#
loop_
_entity.id
_entity.type
_entity.pdbx_description
1 polymer ?
#
loop_
_entity_poly.entity_id
_entity_poly.type
_entity_poly.pdbx_seq_one_letter_code
_entity_poly.pdbx_strand_id
1 'polypeptide(L)' 'MREAQILAEVMVEIGSIDGVLAWRNNTGMAKAGDGRIVRFGMPGSPDVLVVAGGRFVGLEVKTARGRQSEAQRRWQRACE' A
#
# COMPACT_ATOMS: atom_id res chain seq x y z
N MET A 1 -5.08 -17.05 -5.71
CA MET A 1 -5.49 -16.13 -4.62
C MET A 1 -5.38 -14.69 -5.12
N ARG A 2 -6.39 -13.88 -4.87
CA ARG A 2 -6.40 -12.49 -5.29
C ARG A 2 -5.55 -11.62 -4.37
N GLU A 3 -5.00 -10.53 -4.90
CA GLU A 3 -4.21 -9.60 -4.10
C GLU A 3 -4.95 -9.09 -2.86
N ALA A 4 -6.26 -8.84 -2.99
CA ALA A 4 -7.08 -8.37 -1.87
C ALA A 4 -7.12 -9.37 -0.72
N GLN A 5 -7.16 -10.66 -1.03
CA GLN A 5 -7.16 -11.73 -0.02
C GLN A 5 -5.80 -11.82 0.68
N ILE A 6 -4.73 -11.74 -0.11
CA ILE A 6 -3.36 -11.76 0.43
C ILE A 6 -3.15 -10.54 1.33
N LEU A 7 -3.61 -9.39 0.90
CA LEU A 7 -3.49 -8.15 1.67
C LEU A 7 -4.23 -8.25 3.00
N ALA A 8 -5.44 -8.81 3.00
CA ALA A 8 -6.20 -8.99 4.22
C ALA A 8 -5.47 -9.91 5.21
N GLU A 9 -4.89 -11.00 4.72
CA GLU A 9 -4.12 -11.94 5.56
C GLU A 9 -2.86 -11.27 6.12
N VAL A 10 -2.16 -10.50 5.31
CA VAL A 10 -0.98 -9.76 5.73
C VAL A 10 -1.34 -8.78 6.84
N MET A 11 -2.45 -8.07 6.71
CA MET A 11 -2.89 -7.12 7.74
C MET A 11 -3.18 -7.81 9.08
N VAL A 12 -3.79 -9.00 9.05
CA VAL A 12 -4.05 -9.76 10.26
C VAL A 12 -2.75 -10.19 10.93
N GLU A 13 -1.81 -10.71 10.16
CA GLU A 13 -0.52 -11.17 10.69
C GLU A 13 0.30 -10.02 11.29
N ILE A 14 0.41 -8.92 10.58
CA ILE A 14 1.18 -7.76 11.04
C ILE A 14 0.54 -7.15 12.28
N GLY A 15 -0.79 -7.07 12.29
CA GLY A 15 -1.53 -6.50 13.42
C GLY A 15 -1.38 -7.29 14.72
N SER A 16 -0.92 -8.54 14.65
CA SER A 16 -0.68 -9.38 15.82
C SER A 16 0.71 -9.21 16.41
N ILE A 17 1.60 -8.45 15.77
CA ILE A 17 2.97 -8.26 16.24
C ILE A 17 3.04 -7.08 17.20
N ASP A 18 3.53 -7.32 18.42
CA ASP A 18 3.69 -6.25 19.41
C ASP A 18 4.73 -5.23 18.95
N GLY A 19 4.45 -3.96 19.22
CA GLY A 19 5.35 -2.87 18.88
C GLY A 19 5.35 -2.46 17.42
N VAL A 20 4.43 -3.00 16.63
CA VAL A 20 4.27 -2.69 15.22
C VAL A 20 2.96 -1.98 14.99
N LEU A 21 3.01 -0.86 14.28
CA LEU A 21 1.83 -0.14 13.82
C LEU A 21 1.74 -0.30 12.31
N ALA A 22 0.61 -0.77 11.83
CA ALA A 22 0.42 -0.96 10.39
C ALA A 22 -0.98 -0.52 9.99
N TRP A 23 -1.10 0.05 8.80
CA TRP A 23 -2.41 0.43 8.25
C TRP A 23 -2.39 0.35 6.74
N ARG A 24 -3.57 0.19 6.16
CA ARG A 24 -3.71 0.14 4.71
C ARG A 24 -3.58 1.54 4.14
N ASN A 25 -2.77 1.66 3.10
CA ASN A 25 -2.57 2.93 2.40
C ASN A 25 -3.46 2.95 1.16
N ASN A 26 -4.62 3.57 1.28
CA ASN A 26 -5.57 3.64 0.18
C ASN A 26 -5.16 4.70 -0.82
N THR A 27 -4.90 4.27 -2.05
CA THR A 27 -4.62 5.18 -3.16
C THR A 27 -5.54 4.84 -4.32
N GLY A 28 -5.87 5.83 -5.13
CA GLY A 28 -6.68 5.56 -6.28
C GLY A 28 -7.38 6.79 -6.84
N MET A 29 -8.44 6.51 -7.57
CA MET A 29 -9.28 7.53 -8.18
C MET A 29 -10.74 7.16 -7.96
N ALA A 30 -11.56 8.18 -7.76
CA ALA A 30 -13.01 8.01 -7.66
C ALA A 30 -13.68 9.11 -8.44
N LYS A 31 -14.87 8.80 -8.98
CA LYS A 31 -15.68 9.79 -9.69
C LYS A 31 -16.59 10.47 -8.69
N ALA A 32 -16.46 11.78 -8.55
CA ALA A 32 -17.34 12.56 -7.69
C ALA A 32 -18.75 12.67 -8.31
N GLY A 33 -19.72 13.06 -7.49
CA GLY A 33 -21.09 13.17 -7.92
C GLY A 33 -21.32 14.18 -9.06
N ASP A 34 -20.43 15.16 -9.19
CA ASP A 34 -20.48 16.17 -10.25
C ASP A 34 -19.72 15.74 -11.51
N GLY A 35 -19.23 14.51 -11.56
CA GLY A 35 -18.51 13.97 -12.72
C GLY A 35 -17.01 14.20 -12.71
N ARG A 36 -16.48 14.95 -11.72
CA ARG A 36 -15.04 15.16 -11.62
C ARG A 36 -14.34 13.88 -11.13
N ILE A 37 -13.10 13.71 -11.55
CA ILE A 37 -12.27 12.63 -11.07
C ILE A 37 -11.47 13.15 -9.87
N VAL A 38 -11.62 12.47 -8.74
CA VAL A 38 -10.88 12.79 -7.51
C VAL A 38 -9.80 11.73 -7.32
N ARG A 39 -8.58 12.17 -7.16
CA ARG A 39 -7.45 11.30 -6.86
C ARG A 39 -7.12 11.40 -5.38
N PHE A 40 -6.80 10.27 -4.78
CA PHE A 40 -6.43 10.21 -3.37
C PHE A 40 -5.20 9.33 -3.16
N GLY A 41 -4.43 9.67 -2.12
CA GLY A 41 -3.16 9.01 -1.85
C GLY A 41 -2.05 9.43 -2.79
N MET A 42 -0.86 8.93 -2.55
CA MET A 42 0.30 9.22 -3.39
C MET A 42 0.50 8.09 -4.39
N PRO A 43 0.49 8.39 -5.69
CA PRO A 43 0.71 7.36 -6.71
C PRO A 43 2.02 6.60 -6.49
N GLY A 44 1.95 5.28 -6.56
CA GLY A 44 3.12 4.43 -6.39
C GLY A 44 3.49 4.10 -4.96
N SER A 45 2.85 4.71 -3.96
CA SER A 45 3.09 4.34 -2.57
C SER A 45 2.60 2.92 -2.30
N PRO A 46 3.19 2.21 -1.33
CA PRO A 46 2.87 0.80 -1.10
C PRO A 46 1.47 0.59 -0.52
N ASP A 47 0.98 -0.65 -0.62
CA ASP A 47 -0.36 -1.02 -0.14
C ASP A 47 -0.52 -0.91 1.37
N VAL A 48 0.55 -1.16 2.11
CA VAL A 48 0.55 -1.14 3.57
C VAL A 48 1.73 -0.32 4.06
N LEU A 49 1.45 0.56 5.01
CA LEU A 49 2.48 1.35 5.69
C LEU A 49 2.67 0.78 7.08
N VAL A 50 3.93 0.58 7.47
CA VAL A 50 4.30 -0.04 8.73
C VAL A 50 5.32 0.82 9.44
N VAL A 51 5.14 1.00 10.74
CA VAL A 51 6.15 1.59 11.62
C VAL A 51 6.50 0.56 12.67
N ALA A 52 7.77 0.19 12.73
CA ALA A 52 8.27 -0.83 13.63
C ALA A 52 9.63 -0.42 14.16
N GLY A 53 9.77 -0.32 15.48
CA GLY A 53 11.03 0.07 16.11
C GLY A 53 11.56 1.41 15.63
N GLY A 54 10.68 2.36 15.36
CA GLY A 54 11.04 3.68 14.85
C GLY A 54 11.38 3.72 13.36
N ARG A 55 11.24 2.61 12.67
CA ARG A 55 11.51 2.51 11.24
C ARG A 55 10.23 2.46 10.43
N PHE A 56 10.24 3.11 9.30
CA PHE A 56 9.15 3.09 8.35
C PHE A 56 9.40 2.00 7.30
N VAL A 57 8.39 1.17 7.06
CA VAL A 57 8.45 0.11 6.06
C VAL A 57 7.22 0.17 5.19
N GLY A 58 7.41 0.13 3.89
CA GLY A 58 6.31 0.01 2.93
C GLY A 58 6.24 -1.43 2.43
N LEU A 59 5.04 -2.01 2.46
CA LEU A 59 4.81 -3.35 1.95
C LEU A 59 3.91 -3.30 0.73
N GLU A 60 4.36 -3.92 -0.34
CA GLU A 60 3.61 -4.03 -1.58
C GLU A 60 3.20 -5.47 -1.79
N VAL A 61 1.92 -5.72 -2.01
CA VAL A 61 1.40 -7.06 -2.26
C VAL A 61 1.25 -7.27 -3.76
N LYS A 62 1.93 -8.28 -4.28
CA LYS A 62 1.86 -8.64 -5.69
C LYS A 62 1.57 -10.11 -5.85
N THR A 63 0.79 -10.45 -6.88
CA THR A 63 0.67 -11.84 -7.31
C THR A 63 1.90 -12.23 -8.11
N ALA A 64 2.05 -13.52 -8.41
CA ALA A 64 3.18 -14.02 -9.20
C ALA A 64 3.28 -13.35 -10.58
N ARG A 65 2.17 -12.84 -11.11
CA ARG A 65 2.15 -12.16 -12.41
C ARG A 65 2.20 -10.65 -12.30
N GLY A 66 2.10 -10.12 -11.08
CA GLY A 66 2.13 -8.68 -10.84
C GLY A 66 3.53 -8.12 -11.05
N ARG A 67 3.60 -6.90 -11.55
CA ARG A 67 4.85 -6.19 -11.74
C ARG A 67 4.76 -4.83 -11.08
N GLN A 68 5.90 -4.34 -10.61
CA GLN A 68 5.98 -3.00 -10.05
C GLN A 68 5.74 -1.98 -11.17
N SER A 69 4.83 -1.03 -10.93
CA SER A 69 4.57 0.06 -11.85
C SER A 69 5.71 1.08 -11.84
N GLU A 70 5.74 1.94 -12.84
CA GLU A 70 6.72 3.02 -12.87
C GLU A 70 6.55 3.97 -11.68
N ALA A 71 5.31 4.28 -11.31
CA ALA A 71 5.03 5.13 -10.15
C ALA A 71 5.55 4.50 -8.86
N GLN A 72 5.38 3.19 -8.69
CA GLN A 72 5.90 2.45 -7.54
C GLN A 72 7.43 2.49 -7.50
N ARG A 73 8.09 2.35 -8.64
CA ARG A 73 9.55 2.45 -8.71
C ARG A 73 10.06 3.84 -8.36
N ARG A 74 9.36 4.88 -8.81
CA ARG A 74 9.72 6.27 -8.45
C ARG A 74 9.59 6.50 -6.95
N TRP A 75 8.50 6.02 -6.38
CA TRP A 75 8.25 6.16 -4.95
C TRP A 75 9.36 5.47 -4.16
N GLN A 76 9.70 4.25 -4.54
CA GLN A 76 10.76 3.48 -3.89
C GLN A 76 12.10 4.22 -3.94
N ARG A 77 12.46 4.74 -5.10
CA ARG A 77 13.71 5.51 -5.24
C ARG A 77 13.72 6.74 -4.36
N ALA A 78 12.59 7.42 -4.24
CA ALA A 78 12.50 8.62 -3.40
C ALA A 78 12.68 8.31 -1.92
N CYS A 79 12.30 7.10 -1.48
CA CYS A 79 12.41 6.68 -0.09
C CYS A 79 13.78 6.07 0.26
N GLU A 80 14.56 5.75 -0.72
CA GLU A 80 15.92 5.25 -0.54
C GLU A 80 16.90 6.42 -0.37
#